data_693f74ca5c8ba57fd18caa0dbdbedc7e
#
_entry.id   693f74ca5c8ba57fd18caa0dbdbedc7e
#
_cell.length_a   1.000
_cell.length_b   1.000
_cell.length_c   1.000
_cell.angle_alpha   90.00
_cell.angle_beta   90.00
_cell.angle_gamma   90.00
#
_symmetry.space_group_name_H-M   'P 1'
#
loop_
_entity.id
_entity.type
_entity.pdbx_description
1 polymer ?
#
loop_
_entity_poly.entity_id
_entity_poly.type
_entity_poly.pdbx_seq_one_letter_code
_entity_poly.pdbx_strand_id
1 'polypeptide(L)'
;MTAPPPASGLGRGLPLALPAAYLAHLAEEILSGPGFVAWMNARLAPGFTLERFVAINLVVWPLALGLCTAAALRPRFTALAVPVAAALFVNGLLHAAASLAFGAYSPGTATGILLYLPLGATVLHRASRTLAPRPFALGLASGLAAHAAVALAAFAS
;
A
#
# COMPACT_ATOMS: atom_id res chain seq x y z
N MET A 1 -11.51 34.14 23.02
CA MET A 1 -10.64 32.94 22.97
C MET A 1 -11.08 32.11 21.80
N THR A 2 -10.34 32.12 20.69
CA THR A 2 -10.61 31.27 19.52
C THR A 2 -10.10 29.87 19.84
N ALA A 3 -10.96 28.85 19.69
CA ALA A 3 -10.56 27.46 19.85
C ALA A 3 -9.37 27.16 18.91
N PRO A 4 -8.37 26.40 19.36
CA PRO A 4 -7.26 26.00 18.49
C PRO A 4 -7.85 25.23 17.30
N PRO A 5 -7.29 25.40 16.08
CA PRO A 5 -7.74 24.66 14.91
C PRO A 5 -7.61 23.16 15.19
N PRO A 6 -8.57 22.33 14.76
CA PRO A 6 -8.48 20.89 14.95
C PRO A 6 -7.17 20.39 14.36
N ALA A 7 -6.38 19.71 15.16
CA ALA A 7 -5.13 19.09 14.73
C ALA A 7 -5.43 18.23 13.50
N SER A 8 -4.68 18.42 12.41
CA SER A 8 -4.81 17.63 11.18
C SER A 8 -4.75 16.13 11.56
N GLY A 9 -5.83 15.39 11.31
CA GLY A 9 -6.06 14.06 11.88
C GLY A 9 -4.98 13.00 11.60
N LEU A 10 -4.15 13.20 10.56
CA LEU A 10 -3.04 12.27 10.21
C LEU A 10 -1.65 12.80 10.60
N GLY A 11 -1.48 14.13 10.79
CA GLY A 11 -0.15 14.72 10.88
C GLY A 11 0.65 14.54 9.57
N ARG A 12 1.87 15.07 9.51
CA ARG A 12 2.71 14.96 8.30
C ARG A 12 3.43 13.62 8.19
N GLY A 13 3.80 13.01 9.30
CA GLY A 13 4.62 11.80 9.33
C GLY A 13 3.92 10.56 8.80
N LEU A 14 2.66 10.35 9.18
CA LEU A 14 1.93 9.14 8.80
C LEU A 14 1.72 8.99 7.28
N PRO A 15 1.27 10.01 6.52
CA PRO A 15 1.18 9.87 5.07
C PRO A 15 2.53 9.56 4.42
N LEU A 16 3.62 10.20 4.87
CA LEU A 16 4.95 9.97 4.30
C LEU A 16 5.57 8.62 4.69
N ALA A 17 5.15 8.03 5.80
CA ALA A 17 5.58 6.69 6.19
C ALA A 17 5.08 5.60 5.22
N LEU A 18 3.95 5.81 4.53
CA LEU A 18 3.40 4.84 3.57
C LEU A 18 4.34 4.59 2.37
N PRO A 19 4.77 5.61 1.60
CA PRO A 19 5.70 5.37 0.48
C PRO A 19 7.09 4.92 0.93
N ALA A 20 7.52 5.27 2.15
CA ALA A 20 8.77 4.74 2.72
C ALA A 20 8.65 3.24 3.04
N ALA A 21 7.53 2.82 3.65
CA ALA A 21 7.24 1.41 3.88
C ALA A 21 7.14 0.64 2.56
N TYR A 22 6.61 1.26 1.50
CA TYR A 22 6.56 0.66 0.17
C TYR A 22 7.96 0.34 -0.36
N LEU A 23 8.94 1.24 -0.24
CA LEU A 23 10.31 0.95 -0.65
C LEU A 23 10.93 -0.19 0.15
N ALA A 24 10.69 -0.25 1.46
CA ALA A 24 11.16 -1.35 2.29
C ALA A 24 10.53 -2.69 1.85
N HIS A 25 9.26 -2.67 1.47
CA HIS A 25 8.57 -3.84 0.94
C HIS A 25 9.13 -4.30 -0.41
N LEU A 26 9.35 -3.38 -1.35
CA LEU A 26 10.02 -3.71 -2.61
C LEU A 26 11.41 -4.31 -2.41
N ALA A 27 12.17 -3.77 -1.45
CA ALA A 27 13.47 -4.33 -1.12
C ALA A 27 13.36 -5.78 -0.62
N GLU A 28 12.38 -6.09 0.22
CA GLU A 28 12.11 -7.46 0.65
C GLU A 28 11.69 -8.35 -0.52
N GLU A 29 10.78 -7.90 -1.39
CA GLU A 29 10.33 -8.65 -2.56
C GLU A 29 11.48 -9.02 -3.50
N ILE A 30 12.48 -8.15 -3.62
CA ILE A 30 13.65 -8.40 -4.48
C ILE A 30 14.70 -9.26 -3.78
N LEU A 31 14.95 -9.03 -2.49
CA LEU A 31 16.11 -9.58 -1.78
C LEU A 31 15.82 -10.88 -1.01
N SER A 32 14.53 -11.22 -0.77
CA SER A 32 14.19 -12.39 0.04
C SER A 32 14.13 -13.69 -0.78
N GLY A 33 14.99 -14.63 -0.44
CA GLY A 33 15.00 -15.96 -1.06
C GLY A 33 15.13 -15.90 -2.59
N PRO A 34 14.20 -16.54 -3.35
CA PRO A 34 14.23 -16.52 -4.80
C PRO A 34 13.74 -15.20 -5.41
N GLY A 35 13.23 -14.26 -4.58
CA GLY A 35 12.56 -13.05 -4.99
C GLY A 35 11.09 -13.27 -5.38
N PHE A 36 10.30 -12.18 -5.32
CA PHE A 36 8.87 -12.23 -5.56
C PHE A 36 8.51 -12.69 -6.99
N VAL A 37 9.28 -12.25 -7.99
CA VAL A 37 9.04 -12.65 -9.39
C VAL A 37 9.15 -14.16 -9.58
N ALA A 38 10.20 -14.78 -9.05
CA ALA A 38 10.36 -16.23 -9.14
C ALA A 38 9.31 -16.97 -8.30
N TRP A 39 8.94 -16.43 -7.13
CA TRP A 39 7.89 -16.98 -6.30
C TRP A 39 6.53 -16.94 -7.00
N MET A 40 6.19 -15.82 -7.67
CA MET A 40 4.96 -15.66 -8.44
C MET A 40 4.89 -16.67 -9.59
N ASN A 41 5.97 -16.81 -10.36
CA ASN A 41 6.06 -17.76 -11.47
C ASN A 41 5.83 -19.21 -11.03
N ALA A 42 6.38 -19.57 -9.88
CA ALA A 42 6.28 -20.94 -9.38
C ALA A 42 4.87 -21.30 -8.85
N ARG A 43 4.03 -20.31 -8.48
CA ARG A 43 2.82 -20.56 -7.70
C ARG A 43 1.53 -19.94 -8.24
N LEU A 44 1.60 -18.75 -8.83
CA LEU A 44 0.39 -17.97 -9.13
C LEU A 44 0.31 -17.48 -10.58
N ALA A 45 1.41 -16.99 -11.15
CA ALA A 45 1.41 -16.30 -12.44
C ALA A 45 2.61 -16.74 -13.30
N PRO A 46 2.58 -17.92 -13.93
CA PRO A 46 3.60 -18.31 -14.91
C PRO A 46 3.72 -17.26 -16.00
N GLY A 47 4.97 -16.79 -16.25
CA GLY A 47 5.23 -15.72 -17.22
C GLY A 47 5.31 -14.32 -16.63
N PHE A 48 5.15 -14.13 -15.32
CA PHE A 48 5.40 -12.84 -14.66
C PHE A 48 6.89 -12.50 -14.71
N THR A 49 7.25 -11.38 -15.36
CA THR A 49 8.65 -11.00 -15.60
C THR A 49 9.14 -9.91 -14.67
N LEU A 50 10.46 -9.82 -14.49
CA LEU A 50 11.09 -8.71 -13.74
C LEU A 50 10.79 -7.36 -14.38
N GLU A 51 10.78 -7.29 -15.71
CA GLU A 51 10.45 -6.05 -16.44
C GLU A 51 9.04 -5.56 -16.10
N ARG A 52 8.06 -6.46 -16.07
CA ARG A 52 6.68 -6.14 -15.68
C ARG A 52 6.60 -5.71 -14.23
N PHE A 53 7.26 -6.43 -13.32
CA PHE A 53 7.34 -6.06 -11.92
C PHE A 53 7.90 -4.63 -11.75
N VAL A 54 9.02 -4.33 -12.41
CA VAL A 54 9.64 -3.00 -12.37
C VAL A 54 8.72 -1.94 -12.99
N ALA A 55 8.12 -2.21 -14.16
CA ALA A 55 7.22 -1.27 -14.82
C ALA A 55 6.02 -0.89 -13.97
N ILE A 56 5.38 -1.86 -13.31
CA ILE A 56 4.28 -1.61 -12.37
C ILE A 56 4.74 -0.70 -11.24
N ASN A 57 5.85 -1.02 -10.60
CA ASN A 57 6.33 -0.28 -9.43
C ASN A 57 6.86 1.11 -9.77
N LEU A 58 7.42 1.33 -10.98
CA LEU A 58 7.81 2.65 -11.49
C LEU A 58 6.62 3.59 -11.71
N VAL A 59 5.42 3.08 -11.86
CA VAL A 59 4.20 3.89 -11.95
C VAL A 59 3.56 4.06 -10.56
N VAL A 60 3.40 2.96 -9.83
CA VAL A 60 2.61 2.95 -8.60
C VAL A 60 3.32 3.69 -7.45
N TRP A 61 4.63 3.49 -7.29
CA TRP A 61 5.35 4.13 -6.19
C TRP A 61 5.42 5.66 -6.31
N PRO A 62 5.77 6.29 -7.45
CA PRO A 62 5.75 7.75 -7.59
C PRO A 62 4.36 8.34 -7.40
N LEU A 63 3.32 7.65 -7.87
CA LEU A 63 1.93 8.05 -7.63
C LEU A 63 1.61 8.05 -6.14
N ALA A 64 1.93 6.97 -5.42
CA ALA A 64 1.74 6.88 -3.98
C ALA A 64 2.51 7.97 -3.23
N LEU A 65 3.77 8.24 -3.62
CA LEU A 65 4.58 9.32 -3.06
C LEU A 65 3.92 10.69 -3.27
N GLY A 66 3.44 10.97 -4.47
CA GLY A 66 2.77 12.23 -4.80
C GLY A 66 1.48 12.44 -3.98
N LEU A 67 0.62 11.42 -3.90
CA LEU A 67 -0.62 11.46 -3.12
C LEU A 67 -0.33 11.66 -1.62
N CYS A 68 0.61 10.91 -1.07
CA CYS A 68 0.99 11.01 0.33
C CYS A 68 1.68 12.34 0.67
N THR A 69 2.51 12.87 -0.23
CA THR A 69 3.12 14.19 -0.08
C THR A 69 2.06 15.30 -0.08
N ALA A 70 1.11 15.25 -1.00
CA ALA A 70 0.00 16.21 -1.03
C ALA A 70 -0.82 16.14 0.27
N ALA A 71 -1.12 14.94 0.77
CA ALA A 71 -1.82 14.73 2.04
C ALA A 71 -1.04 15.26 3.25
N ALA A 72 0.30 15.10 3.26
CA ALA A 72 1.17 15.57 4.33
C ALA A 72 1.32 17.09 4.36
N LEU A 73 1.36 17.73 3.20
CA LEU A 73 1.61 19.17 3.08
C LEU A 73 0.33 20.02 3.23
N ARG A 74 -0.84 19.48 2.92
CA ARG A 74 -2.09 20.25 2.88
C ARG A 74 -3.25 19.48 3.53
N PRO A 75 -3.80 19.96 4.66
CA PRO A 75 -4.88 19.27 5.39
C PRO A 75 -6.12 18.96 4.52
N ARG A 76 -6.44 19.80 3.54
CA ARG A 76 -7.56 19.58 2.59
C ARG A 76 -7.38 18.33 1.73
N PHE A 77 -6.17 17.81 1.60
CA PHE A 77 -5.83 16.64 0.80
C PHE A 77 -5.62 15.37 1.63
N THR A 78 -5.92 15.40 2.91
CA THR A 78 -5.79 14.23 3.82
C THR A 78 -6.43 12.96 3.25
N ALA A 79 -7.56 13.09 2.53
CA ALA A 79 -8.23 11.96 1.90
C ALA A 79 -7.37 11.22 0.87
N LEU A 80 -6.35 11.85 0.28
CA LEU A 80 -5.46 11.22 -0.71
C LEU A 80 -4.54 10.15 -0.11
N ALA A 81 -4.34 10.13 1.21
CA ALA A 81 -3.59 9.05 1.87
C ALA A 81 -4.42 7.76 2.03
N VAL A 82 -5.76 7.85 1.98
CA VAL A 82 -6.65 6.69 2.20
C VAL A 82 -6.47 5.60 1.14
N PRO A 83 -6.48 5.90 -0.19
CA PRO A 83 -6.28 4.87 -1.21
C PRO A 83 -4.92 4.18 -1.08
N VAL A 84 -3.86 4.91 -0.76
CA VAL A 84 -2.53 4.32 -0.57
C VAL A 84 -2.54 3.39 0.64
N ALA A 85 -3.06 3.85 1.78
CA ALA A 85 -3.16 3.04 2.98
C ALA A 85 -4.00 1.76 2.78
N ALA A 86 -5.11 1.86 2.05
CA ALA A 86 -5.97 0.72 1.74
C ALA A 86 -5.26 -0.31 0.84
N ALA A 87 -4.58 0.16 -0.21
CA ALA A 87 -3.83 -0.70 -1.11
C ALA A 87 -2.70 -1.44 -0.39
N LEU A 88 -1.90 -0.74 0.44
CA LEU A 88 -0.82 -1.37 1.20
C LEU A 88 -1.37 -2.34 2.25
N PHE A 89 -2.45 -1.99 2.95
CA PHE A 89 -3.08 -2.87 3.94
C PHE A 89 -3.53 -4.19 3.32
N VAL A 90 -4.25 -4.13 2.20
CA VAL A 90 -4.69 -5.34 1.47
C VAL A 90 -3.51 -6.13 0.93
N ASN A 91 -2.49 -5.47 0.38
CA ASN A 91 -1.28 -6.14 -0.08
C ASN A 91 -0.61 -6.93 1.06
N GLY A 92 -0.44 -6.33 2.25
CA GLY A 92 0.11 -7.03 3.41
C GLY A 92 -0.71 -8.25 3.83
N LEU A 93 -2.05 -8.15 3.80
CA LEU A 93 -2.93 -9.30 4.05
C LEU A 93 -2.74 -10.42 3.02
N LEU A 94 -2.60 -10.07 1.74
CA LEU A 94 -2.43 -11.04 0.67
C LEU A 94 -1.09 -11.78 0.74
N HIS A 95 0.02 -11.10 1.07
CA HIS A 95 1.31 -11.76 1.30
C HIS A 95 1.25 -12.72 2.49
N ALA A 96 0.62 -12.32 3.59
CA ALA A 96 0.42 -13.19 4.74
C ALA A 96 -0.46 -14.40 4.40
N ALA A 97 -1.58 -14.18 3.71
CA ALA A 97 -2.49 -15.23 3.28
C ALA A 97 -1.81 -16.19 2.29
N ALA A 98 -1.02 -15.68 1.35
CA ALA A 98 -0.27 -16.48 0.39
C ALA A 98 0.77 -17.36 1.09
N SER A 99 1.51 -16.81 2.07
CA SER A 99 2.46 -17.60 2.86
C SER A 99 1.79 -18.77 3.59
N LEU A 100 0.61 -18.52 4.15
CA LEU A 100 -0.17 -19.55 4.83
C LEU A 100 -0.73 -20.59 3.84
N ALA A 101 -1.33 -20.14 2.75
CA ALA A 101 -1.98 -21.00 1.77
C ALA A 101 -1.00 -21.95 1.06
N PHE A 102 0.21 -21.48 0.77
CA PHE A 102 1.23 -22.28 0.10
C PHE A 102 2.19 -22.99 1.07
N GLY A 103 2.06 -22.79 2.38
CA GLY A 103 2.98 -23.36 3.37
C GLY A 103 4.43 -22.92 3.16
N ALA A 104 4.65 -21.76 2.52
CA ALA A 104 5.95 -21.25 2.13
C ALA A 104 5.98 -19.73 2.20
N TYR A 105 7.10 -19.18 2.63
CA TYR A 105 7.27 -17.74 2.74
C TYR A 105 7.09 -17.04 1.38
N SER A 106 6.15 -16.09 1.34
CA SER A 106 5.98 -15.19 0.20
C SER A 106 6.86 -13.94 0.43
N PRO A 107 7.81 -13.62 -0.48
CA PRO A 107 8.58 -12.38 -0.38
C PRO A 107 7.64 -11.17 -0.26
N GLY A 108 7.88 -10.31 0.72
CA GLY A 108 6.97 -9.21 1.11
C GLY A 108 6.15 -9.48 2.38
N THR A 109 6.12 -10.71 2.89
CA THR A 109 5.31 -11.07 4.07
C THR A 109 5.78 -10.36 5.34
N ALA A 110 7.08 -10.26 5.60
CA ALA A 110 7.56 -9.63 6.82
C ALA A 110 7.23 -8.13 6.85
N THR A 111 7.56 -7.38 5.82
CA THR A 111 7.19 -5.96 5.73
C THR A 111 5.69 -5.76 5.59
N GLY A 112 4.99 -6.68 4.94
CA GLY A 112 3.52 -6.70 4.90
C GLY A 112 2.94 -6.70 6.31
N ILE A 113 3.35 -7.63 7.15
CA ILE A 113 2.85 -7.77 8.53
C ILE A 113 3.37 -6.64 9.44
N LEU A 114 4.67 -6.32 9.36
CA LEU A 114 5.31 -5.41 10.30
C LEU A 114 5.12 -3.92 9.96
N LEU A 115 4.95 -3.59 8.66
CA LEU A 115 4.83 -2.20 8.21
C LEU A 115 3.46 -1.91 7.61
N TYR A 116 3.01 -2.67 6.60
CA TYR A 116 1.79 -2.35 5.86
C TYR A 116 0.53 -2.49 6.70
N LEU A 117 0.38 -3.57 7.45
CA LEU A 117 -0.80 -3.76 8.29
C LEU A 117 -0.91 -2.68 9.38
N PRO A 118 0.10 -2.43 10.22
CA PRO A 118 -0.04 -1.43 11.29
C PRO A 118 -0.13 0.01 10.77
N LEU A 119 0.65 0.39 9.74
CA LEU A 119 0.56 1.73 9.14
C LEU A 119 -0.77 1.93 8.43
N GLY A 120 -1.17 0.98 7.59
CA GLY A 120 -2.44 1.03 6.88
C GLY A 120 -3.62 1.13 7.84
N ALA A 121 -3.70 0.25 8.86
CA ALA A 121 -4.73 0.29 9.88
C ALA A 121 -4.76 1.62 10.62
N THR A 122 -3.60 2.16 10.99
CA THR A 122 -3.50 3.45 11.71
C THR A 122 -4.01 4.61 10.85
N VAL A 123 -3.60 4.68 9.59
CA VAL A 123 -4.05 5.74 8.66
C VAL A 123 -5.55 5.62 8.41
N LEU A 124 -6.04 4.42 8.11
CA LEU A 124 -7.47 4.17 7.87
C LEU A 124 -8.32 4.49 9.10
N HIS A 125 -7.90 4.07 10.29
CA HIS A 125 -8.61 4.37 11.53
C HIS A 125 -8.66 5.89 11.80
N ARG A 126 -7.54 6.60 11.68
CA ARG A 126 -7.53 8.06 11.90
C ARG A 126 -8.33 8.80 10.83
N ALA A 127 -8.21 8.38 9.57
CA ALA A 127 -8.97 8.97 8.47
C ALA A 127 -10.49 8.78 8.64
N SER A 128 -10.94 7.61 9.08
CA SER A 128 -12.37 7.35 9.34
C SER A 128 -12.97 8.24 10.43
N ARG A 129 -12.11 8.74 11.35
CA ARG A 129 -12.53 9.64 12.42
C ARG A 129 -12.48 11.14 12.04
N THR A 130 -11.78 11.48 10.98
CA THR A 130 -11.51 12.88 10.61
C THR A 130 -12.15 13.31 9.30
N LEU A 131 -12.37 12.35 8.40
CA LEU A 131 -13.01 12.61 7.10
C LEU A 131 -14.51 12.37 7.17
N ALA A 132 -15.25 13.10 6.33
CA ALA A 132 -16.66 12.77 6.08
C ALA A 132 -16.77 11.36 5.45
N PRO A 133 -17.90 10.65 5.66
CA PRO A 133 -18.04 9.25 5.19
C PRO A 133 -17.81 9.06 3.70
N ARG A 134 -18.28 9.98 2.85
CA ARG A 134 -18.16 9.87 1.40
C ARG A 134 -16.70 9.94 0.90
N PRO A 135 -15.87 10.94 1.22
CA PRO A 135 -14.47 10.95 0.79
C PRO A 135 -13.65 9.78 1.37
N PHE A 136 -13.97 9.33 2.59
CA PHE A 136 -13.33 8.14 3.15
C PHE A 136 -13.69 6.88 2.35
N ALA A 137 -14.96 6.63 2.09
CA ALA A 137 -15.44 5.47 1.33
C ALA A 137 -14.90 5.46 -0.12
N LEU A 138 -14.87 6.62 -0.78
CA LEU A 138 -14.28 6.75 -2.12
C LEU A 138 -12.78 6.46 -2.11
N GLY A 139 -12.05 6.95 -1.11
CA GLY A 139 -10.62 6.66 -0.94
C GLY A 139 -10.38 5.16 -0.71
N LEU A 140 -11.18 4.52 0.13
CA LEU A 140 -11.09 3.08 0.37
C LEU A 140 -11.35 2.29 -0.92
N ALA A 141 -12.47 2.56 -1.60
CA ALA A 141 -12.85 1.88 -2.84
C ALA A 141 -11.78 2.05 -3.93
N SER A 142 -11.24 3.28 -4.10
CA SER A 142 -10.19 3.52 -5.10
C SER A 142 -8.87 2.82 -4.77
N GLY A 143 -8.50 2.70 -3.49
CA GLY A 143 -7.33 1.94 -3.08
C GLY A 143 -7.46 0.44 -3.36
N LEU A 144 -8.63 -0.13 -3.05
CA LEU A 144 -8.93 -1.52 -3.36
C LEU A 144 -8.94 -1.79 -4.88
N ALA A 145 -9.57 -0.88 -5.65
CA ALA A 145 -9.60 -0.98 -7.11
C ALA A 145 -8.20 -0.84 -7.73
N ALA A 146 -7.37 0.07 -7.23
CA ALA A 146 -5.99 0.22 -7.67
C ALA A 146 -5.17 -1.04 -7.38
N HIS A 147 -5.31 -1.62 -6.18
CA HIS A 147 -4.65 -2.88 -5.86
C HIS A 147 -5.10 -4.03 -6.77
N ALA A 148 -6.40 -4.15 -7.01
CA ALA A 148 -6.93 -5.15 -7.95
C ALA A 148 -6.39 -4.95 -9.38
N ALA A 149 -6.28 -3.71 -9.85
CA ALA A 149 -5.70 -3.41 -11.15
C ALA A 149 -4.22 -3.81 -11.25
N VAL A 150 -3.43 -3.57 -10.19
CA VAL A 150 -2.03 -4.02 -10.08
C VAL A 150 -1.95 -5.54 -10.12
N ALA A 151 -2.79 -6.23 -9.36
CA ALA A 151 -2.86 -7.69 -9.37
C ALA A 151 -3.21 -8.22 -10.78
N LEU A 152 -4.25 -7.66 -11.42
CA LEU A 152 -4.62 -8.03 -12.79
C LEU A 152 -3.46 -7.79 -13.79
N ALA A 153 -2.75 -6.66 -13.67
CA ALA A 153 -1.58 -6.38 -14.50
C ALA A 153 -0.45 -7.41 -14.28
N ALA A 154 -0.30 -7.93 -13.07
CA ALA A 154 0.68 -8.97 -12.78
C ALA A 154 0.28 -10.33 -13.40
N PHE A 155 -1.02 -10.64 -13.46
CA PHE A 155 -1.55 -11.88 -14.05
C PHE A 155 -1.78 -11.83 -15.58
N ALA A 156 -1.75 -10.64 -16.20
CA ALA A 156 -1.90 -10.51 -17.63
C ALA A 156 -0.63 -11.03 -18.34
N SER A 157 -0.62 -12.27 -18.75
CA SER A 157 0.45 -12.93 -19.54
C SER A 157 0.25 -12.72 -21.03
#